data_567d9f020e61e3dc3ad575926a6f3693
#
_entry.id   567d9f020e61e3dc3ad575926a6f3693
#
_cell.length_a   1.000
_cell.length_b   1.000
_cell.length_c   1.000
_cell.angle_alpha   90.00
_cell.angle_beta   90.00
_cell.angle_gamma   90.00
#
_symmetry.space_group_name_H-M   'P 1'
#
loop_
_entity.id
_entity.type
_entity.pdbx_description
1 polymer ?
#
loop_
_entity_poly.entity_id
_entity_poly.type
_entity_poly.pdbx_seq_one_letter_code
_entity_poly.pdbx_strand_id
1 'polypeptide(L)'
;HAHEAVVAKSGAEGRKGRMATTLTLWMGVWPNFYLLQVGDSRYYLWRQGTLTQVSRDQTIAQDLVDQGVMSRTAAKRSQFANVLSSALGADEATPVVTKLQSEWNAVHLLCSDGLTKHVTDERLAERLTAMTSAKELCEQLLQDALDGGGTDNITIVVGRAVPKDGE
;
A
#
# COMPACT_ATOMS: atom_id res chain seq x y z
N HIS A 1 -8.39 -2.83 -19.08
CA HIS A 1 -7.92 -4.22 -19.32
C HIS A 1 -7.83 -5.07 -18.05
N ALA A 2 -7.07 -4.67 -16.98
CA ALA A 2 -6.94 -5.50 -15.76
C ALA A 2 -8.29 -5.69 -15.05
N HIS A 3 -9.04 -4.63 -14.84
CA HIS A 3 -10.39 -4.68 -14.26
C HIS A 3 -11.32 -5.60 -15.05
N GLU A 4 -11.40 -5.41 -16.36
CA GLU A 4 -12.22 -6.22 -17.26
C GLU A 4 -11.84 -7.72 -17.22
N ALA A 5 -10.53 -8.02 -17.14
CA ALA A 5 -10.04 -9.40 -17.03
C ALA A 5 -10.50 -10.08 -15.71
N VAL A 6 -10.47 -9.35 -14.59
CA VAL A 6 -10.96 -9.86 -13.29
C VAL A 6 -12.47 -10.07 -13.34
N VAL A 7 -13.23 -9.12 -13.88
CA VAL A 7 -14.69 -9.23 -14.05
C VAL A 7 -15.07 -10.42 -14.92
N ALA A 8 -14.41 -10.57 -16.07
CA ALA A 8 -14.66 -11.68 -17.00
C ALA A 8 -14.38 -13.04 -16.35
N LYS A 9 -13.28 -13.16 -15.61
CA LYS A 9 -12.93 -14.39 -14.91
C LYS A 9 -13.90 -14.71 -13.77
N SER A 10 -14.36 -13.71 -13.04
CA SER A 10 -15.36 -13.84 -11.99
C SER A 10 -16.69 -14.40 -12.53
N GLY A 11 -17.15 -13.91 -13.70
CA GLY A 11 -18.36 -14.39 -14.36
C GLY A 11 -18.24 -15.82 -14.91
N ALA A 12 -17.07 -16.20 -15.42
CA ALA A 12 -16.84 -17.52 -16.03
C ALA A 12 -16.80 -18.68 -15.00
N GLU A 13 -16.41 -18.42 -13.77
CA GLU A 13 -16.27 -19.45 -12.73
C GLU A 13 -17.57 -19.77 -11.98
N GLY A 14 -18.68 -19.10 -12.28
CA GLY A 14 -20.02 -19.37 -11.68
C GLY A 14 -20.04 -19.24 -10.14
N ARG A 15 -19.02 -18.60 -9.55
CA ARG A 15 -18.89 -18.45 -8.10
C ARG A 15 -19.94 -17.47 -7.57
N LYS A 16 -20.54 -17.80 -6.44
CA LYS A 16 -21.49 -16.96 -5.70
C LYS A 16 -20.87 -15.69 -5.07
N GLY A 17 -19.69 -15.23 -5.52
CA GLY A 17 -19.02 -14.04 -5.05
C GLY A 17 -18.19 -13.42 -6.16
N ARG A 18 -18.18 -12.10 -6.26
CA ARG A 18 -17.32 -11.37 -7.18
C ARG A 18 -15.87 -11.49 -6.75
N MET A 19 -14.99 -11.75 -7.69
CA MET A 19 -13.53 -11.63 -7.45
C MET A 19 -13.17 -10.15 -7.47
N ALA A 20 -12.42 -9.72 -6.47
CA ALA A 20 -11.86 -8.37 -6.42
C ALA A 20 -10.43 -8.42 -5.90
N THR A 21 -9.61 -7.46 -6.31
CA THR A 21 -8.23 -7.32 -5.84
C THR A 21 -7.79 -5.87 -5.84
N THR A 22 -6.83 -5.54 -5.00
CA THR A 22 -6.13 -4.26 -5.04
C THR A 22 -4.99 -4.31 -6.06
N LEU A 23 -4.49 -3.16 -6.45
CA LEU A 23 -3.28 -3.01 -7.26
C LEU A 23 -2.47 -1.81 -6.76
N THR A 24 -1.23 -2.06 -6.40
CA THR A 24 -0.26 -1.01 -6.11
C THR A 24 0.97 -1.28 -6.96
N LEU A 25 1.20 -0.44 -7.96
CA LEU A 25 2.30 -0.54 -8.91
C LEU A 25 3.21 0.68 -8.77
N TRP A 26 4.49 0.44 -8.56
CA TRP A 26 5.51 1.46 -8.60
C TRP A 26 6.39 1.25 -9.83
N MET A 27 6.61 2.31 -10.60
CA MET A 27 7.41 2.29 -11.82
C MET A 27 8.40 3.46 -11.84
N GLY A 28 9.69 3.16 -11.96
CA GLY A 28 10.75 4.14 -12.12
C GLY A 28 11.01 4.45 -13.59
N VAL A 29 10.93 5.73 -13.96
CA VAL A 29 11.43 6.26 -15.24
C VAL A 29 12.24 7.51 -14.87
N TRP A 30 13.55 7.29 -14.70
CA TRP A 30 14.45 8.34 -14.21
C TRP A 30 14.29 9.66 -14.98
N PRO A 31 14.20 10.82 -14.33
CA PRO A 31 14.31 11.07 -12.88
C PRO A 31 12.96 11.02 -12.13
N ASN A 32 11.93 10.38 -12.65
CA ASN A 32 10.62 10.32 -12.02
C ASN A 32 10.25 8.90 -11.62
N PHE A 33 9.38 8.81 -10.63
CA PHE A 33 8.65 7.59 -10.28
C PHE A 33 7.16 7.82 -10.44
N TYR A 34 6.45 6.76 -10.75
CA TYR A 34 5.00 6.76 -10.89
C TYR A 34 4.42 5.68 -9.99
N LEU A 35 3.48 6.06 -9.17
CA LEU A 35 2.65 5.16 -8.39
C LEU A 35 1.28 5.06 -9.06
N LEU A 36 0.86 3.84 -9.40
CA LEU A 36 -0.52 3.54 -9.75
C LEU A 36 -1.15 2.76 -8.61
N GLN A 37 -2.31 3.20 -8.12
CA GLN A 37 -3.02 2.59 -7.01
C GLN A 37 -4.49 2.35 -7.34
N VAL A 38 -4.99 1.16 -6.95
CA VAL A 38 -6.41 0.81 -6.82
C VAL A 38 -6.56 0.01 -5.52
N GLY A 39 -7.35 0.50 -4.57
CA GLY A 39 -7.60 -0.15 -3.28
C GLY A 39 -6.85 0.48 -2.11
N ASP A 40 -6.57 -0.31 -1.07
CA ASP A 40 -6.01 0.11 0.22
C ASP A 40 -4.62 -0.46 0.53
N SER A 41 -4.03 -1.21 -0.40
CA SER A 41 -2.61 -1.54 -0.31
C SER A 41 -1.78 -0.26 -0.41
N ARG A 42 -0.82 -0.11 0.49
CA ARG A 42 -0.14 1.17 0.69
C ARG A 42 1.23 1.22 0.04
N TYR A 43 1.61 2.45 -0.29
CA TYR A 43 2.97 2.83 -0.65
C TYR A 43 3.45 3.93 0.27
N TYR A 44 4.62 3.69 0.87
CA TYR A 44 5.34 4.62 1.72
C TYR A 44 6.67 5.00 1.09
N LEU A 45 7.03 6.25 1.27
CA LEU A 45 8.33 6.81 0.93
C LEU A 45 9.07 7.18 2.22
N TRP A 46 10.25 6.61 2.42
CA TRP A 46 11.18 7.00 3.47
C TRP A 46 12.34 7.77 2.89
N ARG A 47 12.52 8.98 3.37
CA ARG A 47 13.63 9.84 2.97
C ARG A 47 14.03 10.77 4.09
N GLN A 48 15.35 11.00 4.29
CA GLN A 48 15.87 11.98 5.24
C GLN A 48 15.26 11.88 6.65
N GLY A 49 15.04 10.64 7.11
CA GLY A 49 14.45 10.39 8.43
C GLY A 49 12.94 10.56 8.54
N THR A 50 12.25 10.77 7.41
CA THR A 50 10.81 11.01 7.39
C THR A 50 10.09 9.91 6.61
N LEU A 51 9.08 9.29 7.24
CA LEU A 51 8.14 8.37 6.60
C LEU A 51 6.90 9.12 6.12
N THR A 52 6.56 8.94 4.85
CA THR A 52 5.36 9.52 4.26
C THR A 52 4.53 8.42 3.59
N GLN A 53 3.28 8.24 4.02
CA GLN A 53 2.32 7.47 3.23
C GLN A 53 1.93 8.31 2.02
N VAL A 54 2.32 7.88 0.82
CA VAL A 54 2.04 8.58 -0.44
C VAL A 54 0.72 8.13 -1.04
N SER A 55 0.40 6.84 -0.87
CA SER A 55 -0.90 6.31 -1.27
C SER A 55 -2.01 6.80 -0.34
N ARG A 56 -3.22 6.90 -0.86
CA ARG A 56 -4.43 7.16 -0.08
C ARG A 56 -5.29 5.90 -0.10
N ASP A 57 -5.66 5.39 1.08
CA ASP A 57 -6.52 4.22 1.16
C ASP A 57 -7.88 4.50 0.50
N GLN A 58 -8.26 3.70 -0.46
CA GLN A 58 -9.57 3.77 -1.11
C GLN A 58 -10.58 2.92 -0.33
N THR A 59 -10.97 3.42 0.85
CA THR A 59 -11.97 2.81 1.73
C THR A 59 -13.10 3.79 2.01
N ILE A 60 -14.29 3.27 2.30
CA ILE A 60 -15.44 4.10 2.68
C ILE A 60 -15.12 4.96 3.91
N ALA A 61 -14.37 4.41 4.89
CA ALA A 61 -13.97 5.16 6.07
C ALA A 61 -13.07 6.36 5.71
N GLN A 62 -12.12 6.19 4.79
CA GLN A 62 -11.25 7.27 4.34
C GLN A 62 -12.03 8.33 3.55
N ASP A 63 -12.99 7.91 2.72
CA ASP A 63 -13.86 8.84 1.98
C ASP A 63 -14.67 9.72 2.94
N LEU A 64 -15.19 9.16 4.04
CA LEU A 64 -15.90 9.91 5.08
C LEU A 64 -14.98 10.86 5.85
N VAL A 65 -13.70 10.50 6.03
CA VAL A 65 -12.70 11.41 6.62
C VAL A 65 -12.44 12.60 5.72
N ASP A 66 -12.25 12.37 4.42
CA ASP A 66 -11.96 13.42 3.46
C ASP A 66 -13.13 14.39 3.26
N GLN A 67 -14.36 13.90 3.42
CA GLN A 67 -15.58 14.71 3.43
C GLN A 67 -15.80 15.46 4.75
N GLY A 68 -14.94 15.24 5.76
CA GLY A 68 -15.08 15.86 7.09
C GLY A 68 -16.23 15.28 7.94
N VAL A 69 -16.84 14.20 7.51
CA VAL A 69 -17.94 13.51 8.22
C VAL A 69 -17.42 12.71 9.41
N MET A 70 -16.19 12.23 9.32
CA MET A 70 -15.59 11.36 10.33
C MET A 70 -14.15 11.79 10.65
N SER A 71 -13.73 11.68 11.92
CA SER A 71 -12.32 11.88 12.27
C SER A 71 -11.49 10.65 11.88
N ARG A 72 -10.19 10.84 11.62
CA ARG A 72 -9.25 9.73 11.33
C ARG A 72 -9.25 8.64 12.43
N THR A 73 -9.36 9.05 13.69
CA THR A 73 -9.41 8.11 14.82
C THR A 73 -10.70 7.29 14.83
N ALA A 74 -11.84 7.91 14.52
CA ALA A 74 -13.12 7.22 14.41
C ALA A 74 -13.13 6.27 13.21
N ALA A 75 -12.56 6.68 12.07
CA ALA A 75 -12.47 5.89 10.85
C ALA A 75 -11.75 4.55 11.08
N LYS A 76 -10.60 4.56 11.77
CA LYS A 76 -9.82 3.35 12.10
C LYS A 76 -10.59 2.33 12.94
N ARG A 77 -11.63 2.75 13.68
CA ARG A 77 -12.45 1.90 14.55
C ARG A 77 -13.83 1.60 13.98
N SER A 78 -14.14 2.15 12.80
CA SER A 78 -15.45 1.99 12.19
C SER A 78 -15.58 0.64 11.48
N GLN A 79 -16.82 0.16 11.32
CA GLN A 79 -17.12 -1.01 10.49
C GLN A 79 -16.75 -0.81 9.01
N PHE A 80 -16.50 0.43 8.59
CA PHE A 80 -16.13 0.81 7.22
C PHE A 80 -14.62 0.88 7.00
N ALA A 81 -13.81 0.65 8.03
CA ALA A 81 -12.35 0.79 7.98
C ALA A 81 -11.70 -0.04 6.85
N ASN A 82 -12.21 -1.25 6.65
CA ASN A 82 -11.71 -2.21 5.66
C ASN A 82 -12.69 -2.42 4.48
N VAL A 83 -13.70 -1.57 4.33
CA VAL A 83 -14.63 -1.65 3.20
C VAL A 83 -14.08 -0.81 2.06
N LEU A 84 -13.62 -1.48 1.00
CA LEU A 84 -13.06 -0.81 -0.17
C LEU A 84 -14.13 0.01 -0.90
N SER A 85 -13.79 1.24 -1.26
CA SER A 85 -14.56 2.08 -2.18
C SER A 85 -14.09 1.92 -3.64
N SER A 86 -12.95 1.27 -3.87
CA SER A 86 -12.41 1.01 -5.20
C SER A 86 -11.56 -0.27 -5.19
N ALA A 87 -11.84 -1.20 -6.12
CA ALA A 87 -11.04 -2.42 -6.32
C ALA A 87 -11.18 -2.92 -7.77
N LEU A 88 -10.15 -3.59 -8.29
CA LEU A 88 -10.25 -4.27 -9.58
C LEU A 88 -11.23 -5.46 -9.46
N GLY A 89 -12.20 -5.53 -10.34
CA GLY A 89 -13.25 -6.57 -10.32
C GLY A 89 -14.49 -6.21 -9.49
N ALA A 90 -14.45 -5.15 -8.68
CA ALA A 90 -15.62 -4.60 -7.98
C ALA A 90 -16.49 -3.73 -8.91
N ASP A 91 -17.56 -3.14 -8.37
CA ASP A 91 -18.43 -2.24 -9.16
C ASP A 91 -17.69 -0.95 -9.56
N GLU A 92 -16.78 -0.48 -8.71
CA GLU A 92 -15.94 0.68 -8.99
C GLU A 92 -14.46 0.31 -8.93
N ALA A 93 -13.71 0.74 -9.95
CA ALA A 93 -12.26 0.66 -10.03
C ALA A 93 -11.73 2.00 -10.52
N THR A 94 -11.33 2.85 -9.61
CA THR A 94 -10.83 4.21 -9.87
C THR A 94 -9.32 4.25 -9.67
N PRO A 95 -8.50 4.06 -10.72
CA PRO A 95 -7.05 4.11 -10.59
C PRO A 95 -6.58 5.54 -10.32
N VAL A 96 -5.66 5.69 -9.37
CA VAL A 96 -4.98 6.95 -9.06
C VAL A 96 -3.53 6.83 -9.46
N VAL A 97 -3.04 7.80 -10.24
CA VAL A 97 -1.63 7.88 -10.64
C VAL A 97 -0.99 9.08 -9.97
N THR A 98 0.06 8.84 -9.20
CA THR A 98 0.86 9.88 -8.54
C THR A 98 2.26 9.89 -9.14
N LYS A 99 2.71 11.07 -9.58
CA LYS A 99 4.08 11.29 -10.04
C LYS A 99 4.92 11.80 -8.88
N LEU A 100 6.08 11.19 -8.69
CA LEU A 100 7.07 11.54 -7.67
C LEU A 100 8.40 11.85 -8.34
N GLN A 101 9.18 12.74 -7.74
CA GLN A 101 10.57 12.91 -8.12
C GLN A 101 11.43 11.84 -7.43
N SER A 102 12.38 11.30 -8.17
CA SER A 102 13.33 10.37 -7.60
C SER A 102 14.37 11.11 -6.73
N GLU A 103 14.80 10.43 -5.69
CA GLU A 103 15.87 10.88 -4.82
C GLU A 103 16.77 9.68 -4.48
N TRP A 104 18.10 9.87 -4.58
CA TRP A 104 19.03 8.82 -4.19
C TRP A 104 18.90 8.49 -2.70
N ASN A 105 19.07 7.23 -2.37
CA ASN A 105 18.94 6.67 -1.02
C ASN A 105 17.53 6.72 -0.41
N ALA A 106 16.52 7.20 -1.13
CA ALA A 106 15.14 7.02 -0.71
C ALA A 106 14.78 5.53 -0.69
N VAL A 107 14.00 5.13 0.32
CA VAL A 107 13.47 3.77 0.44
C VAL A 107 11.99 3.79 0.11
N HIS A 108 11.61 2.87 -0.75
CA HIS A 108 10.23 2.66 -1.21
C HIS A 108 9.70 1.39 -0.57
N LEU A 109 8.58 1.49 0.16
CA LEU A 109 7.90 0.37 0.81
C LEU A 109 6.49 0.24 0.25
N LEU A 110 6.19 -0.90 -0.37
CA LEU A 110 4.83 -1.27 -0.78
C LEU A 110 4.36 -2.42 0.12
N CYS A 111 3.12 -2.36 0.59
CA CYS A 111 2.58 -3.41 1.43
C CYS A 111 1.07 -3.57 1.28
N SER A 112 0.59 -4.79 1.58
CA SER A 112 -0.82 -5.05 1.80
C SER A 112 -1.26 -4.53 3.17
N ASP A 113 -2.56 -4.44 3.37
CA ASP A 113 -3.20 -4.04 4.63
C ASP A 113 -2.87 -4.99 5.80
N GLY A 114 -2.54 -6.27 5.50
CA GLY A 114 -2.07 -7.23 6.49
C GLY A 114 -0.83 -6.79 7.27
N LEU A 115 0.04 -5.94 6.68
CA LEU A 115 1.12 -5.31 7.44
C LEU A 115 0.59 -4.19 8.34
N THR A 116 -0.16 -3.25 7.79
CA THR A 116 -0.54 -2.00 8.47
C THR A 116 -1.69 -2.16 9.46
N LYS A 117 -2.36 -3.31 9.48
CA LYS A 117 -3.28 -3.71 10.56
C LYS A 117 -2.55 -3.97 11.88
N HIS A 118 -1.29 -4.39 11.81
CA HIS A 118 -0.52 -4.84 12.98
C HIS A 118 0.71 -4.00 13.28
N VAL A 119 1.26 -3.30 12.27
CA VAL A 119 2.46 -2.48 12.42
C VAL A 119 2.10 -1.01 12.23
N THR A 120 2.38 -0.17 13.23
CA THR A 120 2.07 1.26 13.17
C THR A 120 3.09 2.02 12.32
N ASP A 121 2.74 3.23 11.86
CA ASP A 121 3.64 4.07 11.08
C ASP A 121 4.91 4.44 11.87
N GLU A 122 4.82 4.60 13.19
CA GLU A 122 5.96 4.83 14.08
C GLU A 122 6.91 3.62 14.06
N ARG A 123 6.35 2.41 14.12
CA ARG A 123 7.15 1.18 14.06
C ARG A 123 7.78 0.97 12.70
N LEU A 124 7.09 1.30 11.61
CA LEU A 124 7.65 1.32 10.26
C LEU A 124 8.84 2.28 10.17
N ALA A 125 8.70 3.50 10.72
CA ALA A 125 9.76 4.49 10.74
C ALA A 125 10.99 4.04 11.55
N GLU A 126 10.80 3.40 12.72
CA GLU A 126 11.88 2.82 13.53
C GLU A 126 12.67 1.76 12.73
N ARG A 127 11.97 0.82 12.08
CA ARG A 127 12.58 -0.23 11.26
C ARG A 127 13.33 0.33 10.05
N LEU A 128 12.75 1.32 9.38
CA LEU A 128 13.39 1.99 8.25
C LEU A 128 14.63 2.78 8.66
N THR A 129 14.63 3.41 9.84
CA THR A 129 15.81 4.09 10.40
C THR A 129 16.96 3.12 10.65
N ALA A 130 16.66 1.92 11.15
CA ALA A 130 17.64 0.89 11.47
C ALA A 130 17.97 -0.03 10.28
N MET A 131 17.46 0.25 9.09
CA MET A 131 17.58 -0.60 7.91
C MET A 131 19.05 -0.81 7.48
N THR A 132 19.48 -2.05 7.42
CA THR A 132 20.77 -2.48 6.88
C THR A 132 20.61 -2.98 5.44
N SER A 133 19.57 -3.77 5.16
CA SER A 133 19.23 -4.28 3.83
C SER A 133 17.72 -4.35 3.62
N ALA A 134 17.29 -4.35 2.35
CA ALA A 134 15.88 -4.48 1.99
C ALA A 134 15.32 -5.84 2.45
N LYS A 135 16.11 -6.91 2.32
CA LYS A 135 15.69 -8.26 2.73
C LYS A 135 15.45 -8.32 4.22
N GLU A 136 16.40 -7.89 5.03
CA GLU A 136 16.30 -7.92 6.49
C GLU A 136 15.14 -7.05 6.98
N LEU A 137 14.92 -5.88 6.38
CA LEU A 137 13.78 -5.04 6.68
C LEU A 137 12.45 -5.77 6.42
N CYS A 138 12.30 -6.45 5.27
CA CYS A 138 11.11 -7.24 4.99
C CYS A 138 10.87 -8.33 6.04
N GLU A 139 11.92 -9.06 6.43
CA GLU A 139 11.84 -10.12 7.44
C GLU A 139 11.44 -9.56 8.81
N GLN A 140 12.01 -8.44 9.22
CA GLN A 140 11.68 -7.77 10.49
C GLN A 140 10.24 -7.24 10.51
N LEU A 141 9.79 -6.60 9.42
CA LEU A 141 8.41 -6.12 9.30
C LEU A 141 7.39 -7.25 9.26
N LEU A 142 7.72 -8.36 8.59
CA LEU A 142 6.89 -9.56 8.61
C LEU A 142 6.77 -10.11 10.03
N GLN A 143 7.88 -10.22 10.76
CA GLN A 143 7.87 -10.70 12.14
C GLN A 143 7.05 -9.76 13.05
N ASP A 144 7.24 -8.44 12.95
CA ASP A 144 6.46 -7.46 13.71
C ASP A 144 4.94 -7.62 13.45
N ALA A 145 4.53 -7.90 12.20
CA ALA A 145 3.12 -8.10 11.86
C ALA A 145 2.58 -9.45 12.41
N LEU A 146 3.38 -10.51 12.37
CA LEU A 146 3.01 -11.81 12.93
C LEU A 146 2.89 -11.74 14.46
N ASP A 147 3.83 -11.07 15.14
CA ASP A 147 3.79 -10.84 16.57
C ASP A 147 2.59 -9.97 16.99
N GLY A 148 2.17 -9.07 16.12
CA GLY A 148 0.96 -8.27 16.27
C GLY A 148 -0.36 -9.03 16.07
N GLY A 149 -0.29 -10.30 15.64
CA GLY A 149 -1.46 -11.18 15.47
C GLY A 149 -1.58 -11.85 14.11
N GLY A 150 -1.01 -11.30 13.04
CA GLY A 150 -0.95 -11.93 11.71
C GLY A 150 -2.31 -12.37 11.15
N THR A 151 -3.35 -11.52 11.29
CA THR A 151 -4.75 -11.91 11.00
C THR A 151 -5.10 -11.91 9.51
N ASP A 152 -4.17 -11.52 8.64
CA ASP A 152 -4.39 -11.43 7.18
C ASP A 152 -3.13 -11.81 6.41
N ASN A 153 -3.25 -11.96 5.09
CA ASN A 153 -2.12 -12.16 4.19
C ASN A 153 -1.22 -10.92 4.17
N ILE A 154 0.08 -11.13 4.40
CA ILE A 154 1.06 -10.05 4.48
C ILE A 154 1.96 -10.09 3.26
N THR A 155 1.96 -9.01 2.50
CA THR A 155 2.89 -8.81 1.38
C THR A 155 3.69 -7.54 1.62
N ILE A 156 5.02 -7.63 1.47
CA ILE A 156 5.95 -6.51 1.69
C ILE A 156 6.96 -6.50 0.55
N VAL A 157 7.12 -5.34 -0.08
CA VAL A 157 8.14 -5.09 -1.10
C VAL A 157 8.92 -3.86 -0.71
N VAL A 158 10.25 -3.98 -0.59
CA VAL A 158 11.15 -2.88 -0.26
C VAL A 158 12.15 -2.68 -1.38
N GLY A 159 12.29 -1.45 -1.84
CA GLY A 159 13.29 -1.03 -2.81
C GLY A 159 14.05 0.21 -2.33
N ARG A 160 15.35 0.31 -2.66
CA ARG A 160 16.17 1.49 -2.40
C ARG A 160 16.85 1.92 -3.68
N ALA A 161 16.67 3.18 -4.05
CA ALA A 161 17.41 3.78 -5.17
C ALA A 161 18.82 4.14 -4.69
N VAL A 162 19.82 3.50 -5.26
CA VAL A 162 21.24 3.80 -4.98
C VAL A 162 21.93 4.28 -6.24
N PRO A 163 22.85 5.25 -6.16
CA PRO A 163 23.72 5.60 -7.29
C PRO A 163 24.46 4.36 -7.77
N LYS A 164 24.70 4.26 -9.07
CA LYS A 164 25.63 3.27 -9.59
C LYS A 164 27.05 3.76 -9.23
N ASP A 165 27.89 2.85 -8.70
CA ASP A 165 29.26 3.19 -8.35
C ASP A 165 29.97 3.84 -9.55
N GLY A 166 30.36 5.12 -9.41
CA GLY A 166 31.07 5.88 -10.43
C GLY A 166 30.32 7.02 -11.11
N GLU A 167 29.09 7.38 -10.68
CA GLU A 167 28.37 8.59 -11.10
C GLU A 167 28.24 9.60 -9.94
#